data_54714a964ac5c67ef9c3e4f627546f4c
#
_entry.id   54714a964ac5c67ef9c3e4f627546f4c
#
_cell.length_a   1.000
_cell.length_b   1.000
_cell.length_c   1.000
_cell.angle_alpha   90.00
_cell.angle_beta   90.00
_cell.angle_gamma   90.00
#
_symmetry.space_group_name_H-M   'P 1'
#
loop_
_entity.id
_entity.type
_entity.pdbx_description
1 polymer ?
#
loop_
_entity_poly.entity_id
_entity_poly.type
_entity_poly.pdbx_seq_one_letter_code
_entity_poly.pdbx_strand_id
1 'polypeptide(L)'
;MMRLAWLGLWLVALGCTPRATGRAATTVVDDAGDTVAVRVPAHRIASLIPAATELLFAIRAGDRVVGRTAWCDYPAEAERVDNLGDGINPNLEAILARRPDLVLLYNSSQHAAAAQRLRDLGVPALRISTDALSDVDRLAKLFGRLTGHEREADSVSAVFDTALASATRPLPGRRPKVLLLVWEQPPMTIGRGSFLNDLVERAGGENLFADVAATSGNVSIEAVAVRDPDLILTTAAGPAAFATRPEWQAVRAVRERRFLHVTGSEFNRPSPRSPSAIRQLESRLRELSQ
;
A
#
# COMPACT_ATOMS: atom_id res chain seq x y z
N MET A 1 1.86 72.49 -58.49
CA MET A 1 1.06 72.10 -57.34
C MET A 1 1.22 70.58 -57.21
N MET A 2 2.07 70.13 -56.27
CA MET A 2 2.44 68.74 -56.14
C MET A 2 1.92 68.24 -54.76
N ARG A 3 0.99 67.29 -54.76
CA ARG A 3 0.44 66.69 -53.55
C ARG A 3 1.25 65.43 -53.20
N LEU A 4 2.02 65.47 -52.18
CA LEU A 4 2.63 64.27 -51.56
C LEU A 4 1.55 63.49 -50.79
N ALA A 5 1.40 62.24 -51.16
CA ALA A 5 0.61 61.24 -50.43
C ALA A 5 1.52 60.51 -49.44
N TRP A 6 1.25 60.56 -48.14
CA TRP A 6 1.93 59.80 -47.10
C TRP A 6 1.24 58.44 -46.97
N LEU A 7 1.92 57.37 -47.33
CA LEU A 7 1.53 56.00 -46.97
C LEU A 7 1.98 55.66 -45.56
N GLY A 8 1.08 55.58 -44.65
CA GLY A 8 1.36 55.08 -43.30
C GLY A 8 1.45 53.56 -43.27
N LEU A 9 2.62 53.05 -42.96
CA LEU A 9 2.88 51.60 -42.78
C LEU A 9 2.49 51.21 -41.34
N TRP A 10 1.36 50.47 -41.21
CA TRP A 10 0.99 49.88 -39.94
C TRP A 10 1.74 48.59 -39.73
N LEU A 11 2.73 48.58 -38.81
CA LEU A 11 3.34 47.39 -38.30
C LEU A 11 2.37 46.70 -37.31
N VAL A 12 1.75 45.60 -37.72
CA VAL A 12 1.03 44.69 -36.82
C VAL A 12 2.06 43.84 -36.09
N ALA A 13 2.37 44.21 -34.83
CA ALA A 13 3.17 43.40 -33.94
C ALA A 13 2.31 42.22 -33.50
N LEU A 14 2.52 41.04 -34.12
CA LEU A 14 2.03 39.77 -33.58
C LEU A 14 2.75 39.49 -32.26
N GLY A 15 2.12 39.90 -31.15
CA GLY A 15 2.53 39.51 -29.80
C GLY A 15 2.31 38.01 -29.62
N CYS A 16 3.39 37.21 -29.73
CA CYS A 16 3.41 35.85 -29.18
C CYS A 16 3.32 35.98 -27.65
N THR A 17 2.11 35.89 -27.11
CA THR A 17 1.95 35.63 -25.68
C THR A 17 2.46 34.22 -25.40
N PRO A 18 3.47 34.03 -24.55
CA PRO A 18 3.88 32.69 -24.16
C PRO A 18 2.66 32.07 -23.45
N ARG A 19 2.11 31.03 -24.04
CA ARG A 19 1.07 30.21 -23.43
C ARG A 19 1.74 29.59 -22.22
N ALA A 20 1.46 30.14 -21.05
CA ALA A 20 1.88 29.51 -19.80
C ALA A 20 1.30 28.09 -19.81
N THR A 21 2.12 27.09 -20.03
CA THR A 21 1.78 25.68 -19.84
C THR A 21 1.66 25.43 -18.34
N GLY A 22 0.69 26.08 -17.73
CA GLY A 22 0.32 25.85 -16.35
C GLY A 22 -0.21 24.42 -16.28
N ARG A 23 0.43 23.57 -15.50
CA ARG A 23 -0.10 22.26 -15.15
C ARG A 23 -1.53 22.42 -14.66
N ALA A 24 -2.45 21.64 -15.21
CA ALA A 24 -3.83 21.61 -14.75
C ALA A 24 -3.84 21.17 -13.27
N ALA A 25 -4.65 21.81 -12.45
CA ALA A 25 -4.91 21.35 -11.10
C ALA A 25 -6.15 20.45 -11.14
N THR A 26 -6.05 19.28 -10.50
CA THR A 26 -7.21 18.43 -10.23
C THR A 26 -7.48 18.39 -8.74
N THR A 27 -8.73 18.17 -8.37
CA THR A 27 -9.13 18.04 -6.97
C THR A 27 -9.31 16.56 -6.64
N VAL A 28 -8.69 16.11 -5.55
CA VAL A 28 -8.79 14.75 -5.03
C VAL A 28 -9.39 14.82 -3.63
N VAL A 29 -10.39 14.00 -3.36
CA VAL A 29 -10.83 13.70 -2.00
C VAL A 29 -10.02 12.48 -1.54
N ASP A 30 -9.21 12.66 -0.50
CA ASP A 30 -8.38 11.59 0.05
C ASP A 30 -9.18 10.65 0.97
N ASP A 31 -8.55 9.57 1.44
CA ASP A 31 -9.24 8.57 2.27
C ASP A 31 -9.55 9.07 3.70
N ALA A 32 -9.09 10.24 4.06
CA ALA A 32 -9.47 10.95 5.27
C ALA A 32 -10.67 11.90 5.07
N GLY A 33 -11.15 12.06 3.82
CA GLY A 33 -12.21 12.99 3.45
C GLY A 33 -11.72 14.41 3.17
N ASP A 34 -10.42 14.66 3.17
CA ASP A 34 -9.87 15.96 2.87
C ASP A 34 -9.85 16.21 1.35
N THR A 35 -10.23 17.43 0.96
CA THR A 35 -10.19 17.87 -0.43
C THR A 35 -8.86 18.56 -0.73
N VAL A 36 -8.05 17.95 -1.61
CA VAL A 36 -6.69 18.41 -1.91
C VAL A 36 -6.54 18.74 -3.38
N ALA A 37 -6.07 19.93 -3.71
CA ALA A 37 -5.74 20.34 -5.06
C ALA A 37 -4.32 19.82 -5.43
N VAL A 38 -4.21 18.99 -6.46
CA VAL A 38 -2.96 18.41 -6.95
C VAL A 38 -2.71 18.88 -8.37
N ARG A 39 -1.51 19.36 -8.65
CA ARG A 39 -1.08 19.69 -10.02
C ARG A 39 -0.74 18.41 -10.78
N VAL A 40 -1.38 18.22 -11.93
CA VAL A 40 -1.20 17.02 -12.75
C VAL A 40 -0.51 17.37 -14.08
N PRO A 41 0.38 16.49 -14.56
CA PRO A 41 0.91 15.33 -13.87
C PRO A 41 1.83 15.72 -12.69
N ALA A 42 1.77 14.97 -11.60
CA ALA A 42 2.74 15.06 -10.51
C ALA A 42 4.09 14.51 -11.00
N HIS A 43 5.18 15.25 -10.72
CA HIS A 43 6.51 14.87 -11.18
C HIS A 43 7.50 14.55 -10.05
N ARG A 44 7.16 14.94 -8.82
CA ARG A 44 8.04 14.79 -7.67
C ARG A 44 7.22 14.28 -6.48
N ILE A 45 7.16 12.98 -6.33
CA ILE A 45 6.31 12.32 -5.33
C ILE A 45 7.19 11.84 -4.17
N ALA A 46 6.89 12.29 -2.95
CA ALA A 46 7.40 11.67 -1.74
C ALA A 46 6.37 10.62 -1.26
N SER A 47 6.73 9.35 -1.32
CA SER A 47 5.84 8.25 -0.95
C SER A 47 6.25 7.65 0.38
N LEU A 48 5.44 7.89 1.43
CA LEU A 48 5.68 7.36 2.77
C LEU A 48 4.86 6.08 3.04
N ILE A 49 4.36 5.44 1.98
CA ILE A 49 3.56 4.22 2.04
C ILE A 49 4.20 3.16 1.13
N PRO A 50 4.72 2.05 1.67
CA PRO A 50 5.37 1.01 0.86
C PRO A 50 4.47 0.46 -0.26
N ALA A 51 3.18 0.21 0.00
CA ALA A 51 2.23 -0.24 -1.01
C ALA A 51 2.04 0.79 -2.15
N ALA A 52 1.99 2.09 -1.82
CA ALA A 52 1.88 3.15 -2.82
C ALA A 52 3.16 3.28 -3.65
N THR A 53 4.34 3.15 -3.02
CA THR A 53 5.62 3.14 -3.72
C THR A 53 5.66 2.00 -4.74
N GLU A 54 5.32 0.79 -4.34
CA GLU A 54 5.27 -0.38 -5.22
C GLU A 54 4.32 -0.18 -6.40
N LEU A 55 3.13 0.38 -6.17
CA LEU A 55 2.17 0.71 -7.22
C LEU A 55 2.69 1.77 -8.20
N LEU A 56 3.33 2.84 -7.71
CA LEU A 56 3.93 3.86 -8.57
C LEU A 56 4.97 3.25 -9.52
N PHE A 57 5.80 2.34 -9.03
CA PHE A 57 6.75 1.63 -9.88
C PHE A 57 6.03 0.68 -10.85
N ALA A 58 5.00 -0.03 -10.41
CA ALA A 58 4.24 -0.95 -11.26
C ALA A 58 3.56 -0.25 -12.44
N ILE A 59 3.02 0.96 -12.24
CA ILE A 59 2.42 1.78 -13.31
C ILE A 59 3.48 2.62 -14.09
N ARG A 60 4.75 2.32 -13.94
CA ARG A 60 5.89 3.01 -14.60
C ARG A 60 6.06 4.48 -14.22
N ALA A 61 5.53 4.91 -13.07
CA ALA A 61 5.74 6.25 -12.51
C ALA A 61 6.86 6.29 -11.45
N GLY A 62 7.71 5.26 -11.38
CA GLY A 62 8.80 5.15 -10.40
C GLY A 62 9.84 6.26 -10.51
N ASP A 63 10.08 6.80 -11.71
CA ASP A 63 10.96 7.96 -11.96
C ASP A 63 10.46 9.27 -11.32
N ARG A 64 9.17 9.31 -10.93
CA ARG A 64 8.57 10.43 -10.23
C ARG A 64 8.79 10.37 -8.71
N VAL A 65 9.20 9.23 -8.17
CA VAL A 65 9.40 9.05 -6.73
C VAL A 65 10.75 9.66 -6.34
N VAL A 66 10.72 10.74 -5.55
CA VAL A 66 11.89 11.48 -5.09
C VAL A 66 12.25 11.22 -3.64
N GLY A 67 11.42 10.44 -2.93
CA GLY A 67 11.64 10.04 -1.55
C GLY A 67 10.73 8.91 -1.16
N ARG A 68 11.25 7.98 -0.36
CA ARG A 68 10.56 6.78 0.12
C ARG A 68 10.84 6.53 1.60
N THR A 69 10.15 5.56 2.21
CA THR A 69 10.51 5.07 3.55
C THR A 69 11.53 3.93 3.49
N ALA A 70 12.14 3.61 4.64
CA ALA A 70 13.03 2.46 4.80
C ALA A 70 12.34 1.11 4.44
N TRP A 71 11.01 1.05 4.53
CA TRP A 71 10.19 -0.14 4.26
C TRP A 71 9.75 -0.31 2.80
N CYS A 72 10.11 0.64 1.93
CA CYS A 72 9.85 0.55 0.50
C CYS A 72 10.98 -0.29 -0.15
N ASP A 73 10.90 -1.59 0.00
CA ASP A 73 11.89 -2.60 -0.39
C ASP A 73 11.61 -3.25 -1.76
N TYR A 74 10.51 -2.87 -2.40
CA TYR A 74 10.12 -3.44 -3.71
C TYR A 74 9.53 -2.36 -4.63
N PRO A 75 9.86 -2.42 -5.94
CA PRO A 75 10.90 -3.27 -6.55
C PRO A 75 12.32 -2.84 -6.10
N ALA A 76 13.36 -3.60 -6.45
CA ALA A 76 14.73 -3.29 -6.04
C ALA A 76 15.18 -1.88 -6.48
N GLU A 77 14.62 -1.35 -7.58
CA GLU A 77 14.85 0.01 -8.04
C GLU A 77 14.37 1.07 -7.06
N ALA A 78 13.35 0.78 -6.27
CA ALA A 78 12.84 1.69 -5.24
C ALA A 78 13.89 1.97 -4.17
N GLU A 79 14.78 1.01 -3.87
CA GLU A 79 15.84 1.19 -2.88
C GLU A 79 16.87 2.26 -3.25
N ARG A 80 16.96 2.62 -4.53
CA ARG A 80 17.84 3.68 -5.02
C ARG A 80 17.28 5.09 -4.77
N VAL A 81 16.00 5.19 -4.43
CA VAL A 81 15.36 6.46 -4.08
C VAL A 81 15.74 6.85 -2.66
N ASP A 82 15.92 8.15 -2.43
CA ASP A 82 16.29 8.69 -1.13
C ASP A 82 15.37 8.25 0.00
N ASN A 83 15.95 7.75 1.08
CA ASN A 83 15.24 7.32 2.27
C ASN A 83 14.89 8.52 3.17
N LEU A 84 13.59 8.70 3.46
CA LEU A 84 13.05 9.78 4.29
C LEU A 84 12.72 9.32 5.73
N GLY A 85 13.18 8.13 6.12
CA GLY A 85 12.93 7.57 7.45
C GLY A 85 11.96 6.40 7.46
N ASP A 86 11.38 6.13 8.62
CA ASP A 86 10.50 4.97 8.85
C ASP A 86 9.07 5.15 8.31
N GLY A 87 8.66 6.40 8.03
CA GLY A 87 7.31 6.74 7.56
C GLY A 87 6.26 6.76 8.67
N ILE A 88 6.54 6.32 9.88
CA ILE A 88 5.64 6.36 11.03
C ILE A 88 5.59 7.78 11.60
N ASN A 89 6.76 8.39 11.75
CA ASN A 89 6.93 9.77 12.19
C ASN A 89 7.53 10.58 11.03
N PRO A 90 6.71 11.19 10.15
CA PRO A 90 7.20 11.88 8.97
C PRO A 90 8.16 13.03 9.31
N ASN A 91 9.38 12.96 8.80
CA ASN A 91 10.35 14.04 8.90
C ASN A 91 10.05 15.10 7.82
N LEU A 92 9.31 16.15 8.20
CA LEU A 92 8.87 17.20 7.26
C LEU A 92 10.05 17.92 6.60
N GLU A 93 11.14 18.14 7.32
CA GLU A 93 12.33 18.80 6.80
C GLU A 93 12.98 17.95 5.69
N ALA A 94 13.17 16.65 5.93
CA ALA A 94 13.68 15.72 4.94
C ALA A 94 12.76 15.63 3.69
N ILE A 95 11.43 15.63 3.90
CA ILE A 95 10.45 15.63 2.81
C ILE A 95 10.57 16.90 1.99
N LEU A 96 10.55 18.08 2.62
CA LEU A 96 10.60 19.38 1.95
C LEU A 96 11.92 19.61 1.21
N ALA A 97 13.02 19.09 1.73
CA ALA A 97 14.33 19.14 1.06
C ALA A 97 14.31 18.47 -0.34
N ARG A 98 13.40 17.50 -0.56
CA ARG A 98 13.20 16.87 -1.87
C ARG A 98 12.28 17.66 -2.80
N ARG A 99 11.72 18.77 -2.36
CA ARG A 99 10.82 19.64 -3.13
C ARG A 99 9.73 18.86 -3.85
N PRO A 100 8.93 18.06 -3.13
CA PRO A 100 7.86 17.27 -3.73
C PRO A 100 6.73 18.18 -4.22
N ASP A 101 6.05 17.78 -5.28
CA ASP A 101 4.78 18.37 -5.72
C ASP A 101 3.56 17.52 -5.32
N LEU A 102 3.82 16.35 -4.69
CA LEU A 102 2.84 15.49 -4.05
C LEU A 102 3.49 14.66 -2.94
N VAL A 103 2.81 14.54 -1.80
CA VAL A 103 3.22 13.65 -0.70
C VAL A 103 2.10 12.64 -0.46
N LEU A 104 2.45 11.36 -0.35
CA LEU A 104 1.54 10.27 0.00
C LEU A 104 1.84 9.81 1.44
N LEU A 105 0.83 9.90 2.29
CA LEU A 105 0.88 9.52 3.70
C LEU A 105 -0.19 8.47 4.00
N TYR A 106 0.10 7.53 4.89
CA TYR A 106 -0.91 6.57 5.31
C TYR A 106 -2.06 7.26 6.05
N ASN A 107 -3.29 6.80 5.82
CA ASN A 107 -4.48 7.36 6.45
C ASN A 107 -4.56 6.91 7.92
N SER A 108 -3.92 7.67 8.79
CA SER A 108 -3.98 7.50 10.23
C SER A 108 -4.10 8.83 10.95
N SER A 109 -4.57 8.82 12.19
CA SER A 109 -4.61 10.01 13.05
C SER A 109 -3.21 10.59 13.30
N GLN A 110 -2.20 9.72 13.35
CA GLN A 110 -0.80 10.09 13.55
C GLN A 110 -0.24 10.95 12.40
N HIS A 111 -0.68 10.70 11.16
CA HIS A 111 -0.23 11.46 10.00
C HIS A 111 -1.09 12.73 9.71
N ALA A 112 -2.20 12.91 10.40
CA ALA A 112 -3.10 14.04 10.14
C ALA A 112 -2.40 15.40 10.30
N ALA A 113 -1.64 15.59 11.38
CA ALA A 113 -0.91 16.84 11.64
C ALA A 113 0.18 17.08 10.59
N ALA A 114 0.91 16.04 10.18
CA ALA A 114 1.94 16.13 9.14
C ALA A 114 1.34 16.50 7.78
N ALA A 115 0.23 15.87 7.39
CA ALA A 115 -0.50 16.19 6.16
C ALA A 115 -0.98 17.65 6.14
N GLN A 116 -1.58 18.11 7.24
CA GLN A 116 -2.04 19.49 7.36
C GLN A 116 -0.86 20.46 7.24
N ARG A 117 0.24 20.20 7.95
CA ARG A 117 1.41 21.09 7.91
C ARG A 117 2.04 21.17 6.52
N LEU A 118 2.10 20.07 5.78
CA LEU A 118 2.58 20.07 4.39
C LEU A 118 1.67 20.93 3.50
N ARG A 119 0.35 20.81 3.64
CA ARG A 119 -0.63 21.61 2.89
C ARG A 119 -0.51 23.10 3.21
N ASP A 120 -0.33 23.48 4.48
CA ASP A 120 -0.11 24.87 4.90
C ASP A 120 1.16 25.48 4.27
N LEU A 121 2.16 24.63 3.99
CA LEU A 121 3.39 25.00 3.29
C LEU A 121 3.24 24.95 1.75
N GLY A 122 2.03 24.72 1.24
CA GLY A 122 1.73 24.69 -0.19
C GLY A 122 2.12 23.40 -0.90
N VAL A 123 2.42 22.32 -0.16
CA VAL A 123 2.72 21.01 -0.69
C VAL A 123 1.49 20.09 -0.57
N PRO A 124 0.87 19.66 -1.68
CA PRO A 124 -0.24 18.71 -1.65
C PRO A 124 0.15 17.42 -0.92
N ALA A 125 -0.64 17.03 0.08
CA ALA A 125 -0.45 15.80 0.84
C ALA A 125 -1.76 15.03 0.90
N LEU A 126 -1.77 13.80 0.40
CA LEU A 126 -2.90 12.88 0.41
C LEU A 126 -2.70 11.82 1.49
N ARG A 127 -3.73 11.58 2.29
CA ARG A 127 -3.81 10.46 3.23
C ARG A 127 -4.51 9.29 2.55
N ILE A 128 -3.81 8.16 2.40
CA ILE A 128 -4.25 7.02 1.59
C ILE A 128 -4.33 5.78 2.47
N SER A 129 -5.43 5.05 2.38
CA SER A 129 -5.59 3.71 2.97
C SER A 129 -5.10 2.64 2.01
N THR A 130 -4.36 1.66 2.56
CA THR A 130 -3.81 0.52 1.82
C THR A 130 -4.02 -0.75 2.64
N ASP A 131 -5.27 -1.03 3.01
CA ASP A 131 -5.62 -2.06 4.01
C ASP A 131 -6.27 -3.29 3.39
N ALA A 132 -6.76 -3.17 2.14
CA ALA A 132 -7.50 -4.23 1.46
C ALA A 132 -6.97 -4.50 0.05
N LEU A 133 -7.25 -5.70 -0.48
CA LEU A 133 -6.89 -6.06 -1.87
C LEU A 133 -7.55 -5.15 -2.91
N SER A 134 -8.75 -4.64 -2.63
CA SER A 134 -9.47 -3.69 -3.49
C SER A 134 -8.75 -2.35 -3.63
N ASP A 135 -7.86 -1.99 -2.70
CA ASP A 135 -7.10 -0.75 -2.77
C ASP A 135 -6.07 -0.77 -3.91
N VAL A 136 -5.63 -1.96 -4.35
CA VAL A 136 -4.65 -2.09 -5.44
C VAL A 136 -5.20 -1.48 -6.73
N ASP A 137 -6.41 -1.87 -7.16
CA ASP A 137 -7.05 -1.32 -8.37
C ASP A 137 -7.40 0.17 -8.20
N ARG A 138 -8.04 0.52 -7.09
CA ARG A 138 -8.44 1.89 -6.78
C ARG A 138 -7.26 2.86 -6.81
N LEU A 139 -6.15 2.49 -6.17
CA LEU A 139 -4.96 3.32 -6.08
C LEU A 139 -4.15 3.32 -7.38
N ALA A 140 -4.09 2.21 -8.11
CA ALA A 140 -3.47 2.19 -9.43
C ALA A 140 -4.13 3.23 -10.34
N LYS A 141 -5.46 3.24 -10.42
CA LYS A 141 -6.23 4.23 -11.19
C LYS A 141 -6.06 5.66 -10.68
N LEU A 142 -6.02 5.86 -9.36
CA LEU A 142 -5.75 7.19 -8.78
C LEU A 142 -4.37 7.69 -9.20
N PHE A 143 -3.34 6.89 -8.98
CA PHE A 143 -1.97 7.28 -9.29
C PHE A 143 -1.74 7.41 -10.79
N GLY A 144 -2.38 6.60 -11.63
CA GLY A 144 -2.40 6.77 -13.08
C GLY A 144 -2.83 8.19 -13.47
N ARG A 145 -4.00 8.64 -12.98
CA ARG A 145 -4.50 10.00 -13.24
C ARG A 145 -3.58 11.10 -12.69
N LEU A 146 -3.01 10.89 -11.49
CA LEU A 146 -2.13 11.89 -10.87
C LEU A 146 -0.77 12.00 -11.56
N THR A 147 -0.31 10.96 -12.23
CA THR A 147 1.03 10.91 -12.87
C THR A 147 1.00 10.92 -14.39
N GLY A 148 -0.19 10.83 -15.00
CA GLY A 148 -0.34 10.74 -16.47
C GLY A 148 0.01 9.35 -17.02
N HIS A 149 -0.15 8.28 -16.20
CA HIS A 149 0.13 6.89 -16.56
C HIS A 149 -1.15 6.03 -16.50
N GLU A 150 -2.27 6.57 -17.02
CA GLU A 150 -3.59 5.92 -16.94
C GLU A 150 -3.60 4.56 -17.65
N ARG A 151 -2.95 4.46 -18.83
CA ARG A 151 -2.89 3.21 -19.59
C ARG A 151 -2.13 2.11 -18.87
N GLU A 152 -1.02 2.46 -18.24
CA GLU A 152 -0.23 1.55 -17.42
C GLU A 152 -1.01 1.12 -16.18
N ALA A 153 -1.73 2.04 -15.56
CA ALA A 153 -2.59 1.76 -14.42
C ALA A 153 -3.72 0.78 -14.78
N ASP A 154 -4.41 1.02 -15.90
CA ASP A 154 -5.46 0.12 -16.41
C ASP A 154 -4.88 -1.28 -16.72
N SER A 155 -3.68 -1.35 -17.29
CA SER A 155 -2.99 -2.63 -17.54
C SER A 155 -2.65 -3.36 -16.24
N VAL A 156 -2.11 -2.67 -15.22
CA VAL A 156 -1.81 -3.24 -13.90
C VAL A 156 -3.09 -3.76 -13.25
N SER A 157 -4.17 -2.99 -13.27
CA SER A 157 -5.48 -3.38 -12.73
C SER A 157 -6.00 -4.64 -13.42
N ALA A 158 -6.03 -4.70 -14.75
CA ALA A 158 -6.55 -5.86 -15.49
C ALA A 158 -5.72 -7.14 -15.23
N VAL A 159 -4.38 -7.01 -15.17
CA VAL A 159 -3.48 -8.13 -14.83
C VAL A 159 -3.71 -8.59 -13.40
N PHE A 160 -3.86 -7.65 -12.46
CA PHE A 160 -4.11 -7.96 -11.06
C PHE A 160 -5.43 -8.71 -10.88
N ASP A 161 -6.53 -8.20 -11.46
CA ASP A 161 -7.86 -8.82 -11.33
C ASP A 161 -7.87 -10.24 -11.91
N THR A 162 -7.28 -10.43 -13.08
CA THR A 162 -7.16 -11.75 -13.72
C THR A 162 -6.33 -12.71 -12.85
N ALA A 163 -5.19 -12.25 -12.34
CA ALA A 163 -4.31 -13.04 -11.48
C ALA A 163 -4.97 -13.36 -10.13
N LEU A 164 -5.73 -12.40 -9.57
CA LEU A 164 -6.45 -12.58 -8.31
C LEU A 164 -7.58 -13.61 -8.46
N ALA A 165 -8.36 -13.53 -9.53
CA ALA A 165 -9.41 -14.51 -9.83
C ALA A 165 -8.82 -15.93 -10.01
N SER A 166 -7.67 -16.05 -10.66
CA SER A 166 -7.01 -17.35 -10.89
C SER A 166 -6.31 -17.90 -9.64
N ALA A 167 -5.90 -17.04 -8.70
CA ALA A 167 -5.23 -17.46 -7.46
C ALA A 167 -6.22 -17.95 -6.40
N THR A 168 -7.48 -17.50 -6.45
CA THR A 168 -8.51 -17.86 -5.47
C THR A 168 -9.10 -19.23 -5.84
N ARG A 169 -8.64 -20.29 -5.19
CA ARG A 169 -9.14 -21.66 -5.40
C ARG A 169 -9.56 -22.29 -4.08
N PRO A 170 -10.75 -22.88 -3.98
CA PRO A 170 -11.13 -23.64 -2.80
C PRO A 170 -10.19 -24.83 -2.58
N LEU A 171 -9.73 -25.02 -1.35
CA LEU A 171 -9.07 -26.24 -0.96
C LEU A 171 -10.11 -27.37 -0.86
N PRO A 172 -9.77 -28.61 -1.27
CA PRO A 172 -10.64 -29.75 -1.06
C PRO A 172 -10.75 -30.07 0.44
N GLY A 173 -11.97 -30.39 0.90
CA GLY A 173 -12.21 -30.76 2.28
C GLY A 173 -12.48 -29.57 3.23
N ARG A 174 -12.20 -29.78 4.53
CA ARG A 174 -12.38 -28.78 5.56
C ARG A 174 -11.29 -27.70 5.46
N ARG A 175 -11.69 -26.44 5.53
CA ARG A 175 -10.75 -25.33 5.59
C ARG A 175 -9.94 -25.37 6.89
N PRO A 176 -8.59 -25.33 6.84
CA PRO A 176 -7.79 -25.29 8.06
C PRO A 176 -8.00 -23.99 8.82
N LYS A 177 -8.16 -24.10 10.13
CA LYS A 177 -8.24 -22.95 11.05
C LYS A 177 -6.84 -22.37 11.26
N VAL A 178 -6.64 -21.12 10.91
CA VAL A 178 -5.36 -20.44 10.95
C VAL A 178 -5.36 -19.37 12.02
N LEU A 179 -4.49 -19.48 13.03
CA LEU A 179 -4.18 -18.36 13.90
C LEU A 179 -3.21 -17.42 13.17
N LEU A 180 -3.62 -16.17 12.94
CA LEU A 180 -2.76 -15.13 12.36
C LEU A 180 -2.06 -14.38 13.50
N LEU A 181 -0.87 -14.83 13.92
CA LEU A 181 -0.12 -14.24 15.03
C LEU A 181 0.89 -13.22 14.50
N VAL A 182 0.62 -11.92 14.72
CA VAL A 182 1.46 -10.82 14.23
C VAL A 182 2.31 -10.19 15.32
N TRP A 183 1.99 -10.44 16.60
CA TRP A 183 2.77 -10.03 17.75
C TRP A 183 2.65 -11.07 18.87
N GLU A 184 3.75 -11.29 19.60
CA GLU A 184 3.82 -12.41 20.56
C GLU A 184 3.54 -12.01 22.01
N GLN A 185 3.81 -10.76 22.41
CA GLN A 185 3.65 -10.27 23.79
C GLN A 185 3.21 -8.81 23.86
N PRO A 186 1.92 -8.54 24.21
CA PRO A 186 0.83 -9.53 24.34
C PRO A 186 0.48 -10.16 23.00
N PRO A 187 -0.07 -11.39 22.97
CA PRO A 187 -0.46 -12.02 21.70
C PRO A 187 -1.48 -11.17 20.95
N MET A 188 -1.15 -10.81 19.71
CA MET A 188 -2.01 -10.03 18.85
C MET A 188 -2.30 -10.82 17.57
N THR A 189 -3.58 -10.91 17.24
CA THR A 189 -4.08 -11.55 16.03
C THR A 189 -4.65 -10.53 15.05
N ILE A 190 -4.88 -10.97 13.84
CA ILE A 190 -5.50 -10.21 12.77
C ILE A 190 -6.99 -10.54 12.69
N GLY A 191 -7.82 -9.51 12.61
CA GLY A 191 -9.26 -9.61 12.43
C GLY A 191 -9.68 -9.61 10.96
N ARG A 192 -11.01 -9.68 10.74
CA ARG A 192 -11.62 -9.81 9.41
C ARG A 192 -11.35 -8.65 8.45
N GLY A 193 -11.14 -7.45 8.94
CA GLY A 193 -11.00 -6.26 8.10
C GLY A 193 -9.58 -6.00 7.57
N SER A 194 -8.70 -7.01 7.59
CA SER A 194 -7.28 -6.83 7.21
C SER A 194 -6.92 -7.53 5.91
N PHE A 195 -5.92 -7.00 5.25
CA PHE A 195 -5.31 -7.58 4.07
C PHE A 195 -4.83 -9.03 4.27
N LEU A 196 -4.16 -9.33 5.39
CA LEU A 196 -3.64 -10.68 5.66
C LEU A 196 -4.78 -11.70 5.84
N ASN A 197 -5.89 -11.28 6.46
CA ASN A 197 -7.11 -12.09 6.49
C ASN A 197 -7.56 -12.45 5.08
N ASP A 198 -7.64 -11.47 4.18
CA ASP A 198 -8.07 -11.68 2.80
C ASP A 198 -7.16 -12.65 2.05
N LEU A 199 -5.84 -12.58 2.26
CA LEU A 199 -4.90 -13.52 1.67
C LEU A 199 -5.18 -14.96 2.13
N VAL A 200 -5.35 -15.18 3.44
CA VAL A 200 -5.57 -16.51 4.03
C VAL A 200 -6.92 -17.07 3.60
N GLU A 201 -7.98 -16.27 3.64
CA GLU A 201 -9.31 -16.68 3.21
C GLU A 201 -9.34 -17.11 1.74
N ARG A 202 -8.68 -16.34 0.86
CA ARG A 202 -8.57 -16.65 -0.58
C ARG A 202 -7.67 -17.83 -0.86
N ALA A 203 -6.66 -18.09 -0.03
CA ALA A 203 -5.81 -19.26 -0.10
C ALA A 203 -6.50 -20.55 0.43
N GLY A 204 -7.76 -20.44 0.90
CA GLY A 204 -8.55 -21.57 1.38
C GLY A 204 -8.42 -21.85 2.88
N GLY A 205 -7.71 -21.02 3.64
CA GLY A 205 -7.69 -21.05 5.10
C GLY A 205 -8.94 -20.41 5.73
N GLU A 206 -9.13 -20.60 7.02
CA GLU A 206 -10.14 -19.93 7.83
C GLU A 206 -9.44 -19.16 8.95
N ASN A 207 -9.64 -17.84 9.02
CA ASN A 207 -9.07 -17.05 10.10
C ASN A 207 -9.75 -17.40 11.42
N LEU A 208 -8.98 -17.92 12.39
CA LEU A 208 -9.45 -18.35 13.70
C LEU A 208 -10.19 -17.26 14.47
N PHE A 209 -9.85 -16.00 14.23
CA PHE A 209 -10.41 -14.81 14.87
C PHE A 209 -11.11 -13.86 13.89
N ALA A 210 -11.77 -14.42 12.86
CA ALA A 210 -12.58 -13.64 11.92
C ALA A 210 -13.75 -12.87 12.58
N ASP A 211 -14.11 -13.19 13.83
CA ASP A 211 -15.08 -12.47 14.64
C ASP A 211 -14.55 -11.16 15.24
N VAL A 212 -13.23 -10.96 15.26
CA VAL A 212 -12.63 -9.66 15.59
C VAL A 212 -12.91 -8.69 14.45
N ALA A 213 -13.74 -7.67 14.73
CA ALA A 213 -14.15 -6.70 13.72
C ALA A 213 -13.06 -5.71 13.33
N ALA A 214 -12.13 -5.42 14.25
CA ALA A 214 -10.97 -4.56 13.97
C ALA A 214 -9.95 -5.29 13.08
N THR A 215 -9.05 -4.53 12.46
CA THR A 215 -7.96 -5.08 11.63
C THR A 215 -7.00 -5.96 12.44
N SER A 216 -6.85 -5.69 13.75
CA SER A 216 -6.08 -6.50 14.69
C SER A 216 -6.63 -6.35 16.11
N GLY A 217 -6.29 -7.30 16.99
CA GLY A 217 -6.67 -7.24 18.38
C GLY A 217 -5.85 -8.19 19.26
N ASN A 218 -5.76 -7.87 20.56
CA ASN A 218 -5.13 -8.76 21.54
C ASN A 218 -6.03 -9.95 21.82
N VAL A 219 -5.42 -11.11 21.98
CA VAL A 219 -6.11 -12.36 22.32
C VAL A 219 -5.40 -13.02 23.48
N SER A 220 -6.13 -13.81 24.28
CA SER A 220 -5.49 -14.64 25.30
C SER A 220 -5.09 -16.01 24.74
N ILE A 221 -4.06 -16.61 25.31
CA ILE A 221 -3.59 -17.94 24.93
C ILE A 221 -4.68 -19.00 25.19
N GLU A 222 -5.46 -18.83 26.26
CA GLU A 222 -6.60 -19.69 26.59
C GLU A 222 -7.67 -19.63 25.48
N ALA A 223 -7.98 -18.43 24.98
CA ALA A 223 -8.91 -18.28 23.85
C ALA A 223 -8.40 -18.97 22.59
N VAL A 224 -7.08 -18.88 22.32
CA VAL A 224 -6.44 -19.61 21.22
C VAL A 224 -6.56 -21.12 21.42
N ALA A 225 -6.26 -21.63 22.63
CA ALA A 225 -6.30 -23.05 22.94
C ALA A 225 -7.72 -23.64 22.80
N VAL A 226 -8.75 -22.89 23.28
CA VAL A 226 -10.17 -23.31 23.17
C VAL A 226 -10.64 -23.35 21.71
N ARG A 227 -10.20 -22.41 20.86
CA ARG A 227 -10.56 -22.38 19.44
C ARG A 227 -9.82 -23.43 18.60
N ASP A 228 -8.74 -23.99 19.13
CA ASP A 228 -7.93 -25.08 18.59
C ASP A 228 -7.52 -24.85 17.12
N PRO A 229 -6.54 -23.99 16.84
CA PRO A 229 -6.03 -23.78 15.49
C PRO A 229 -5.38 -25.02 14.92
N ASP A 230 -5.54 -25.26 13.61
CA ASP A 230 -4.83 -26.29 12.88
C ASP A 230 -3.37 -25.91 12.62
N LEU A 231 -3.10 -24.59 12.47
CA LEU A 231 -1.76 -24.04 12.29
C LEU A 231 -1.70 -22.59 12.74
N ILE A 232 -0.47 -22.10 12.97
CA ILE A 232 -0.17 -20.73 13.33
C ILE A 232 0.65 -20.10 12.21
N LEU A 233 0.10 -19.06 11.58
CA LEU A 233 0.83 -18.22 10.63
C LEU A 233 1.47 -17.07 11.41
N THR A 234 2.76 -16.85 11.17
CA THR A 234 3.52 -15.74 11.76
C THR A 234 4.31 -14.99 10.69
N THR A 235 4.36 -13.67 10.81
CA THR A 235 5.16 -12.77 9.95
C THR A 235 6.54 -12.48 10.55
N ALA A 236 6.83 -12.96 11.76
CA ALA A 236 8.13 -12.78 12.39
C ALA A 236 9.23 -13.53 11.62
N ALA A 237 10.37 -12.87 11.46
CA ALA A 237 11.56 -13.49 10.91
C ALA A 237 12.22 -14.37 12.00
N GLY A 238 12.36 -15.66 11.72
CA GLY A 238 13.04 -16.59 12.60
C GLY A 238 12.14 -17.62 13.29
N PRO A 239 12.71 -18.46 14.17
CA PRO A 239 11.94 -19.45 14.91
C PRO A 239 10.88 -18.79 15.79
N ALA A 240 9.72 -19.42 15.89
CA ALA A 240 8.63 -18.94 16.75
C ALA A 240 9.07 -18.97 18.24
N ALA A 241 9.54 -17.83 18.75
CA ALA A 241 10.07 -17.73 20.13
C ALA A 241 9.01 -18.12 21.18
N PHE A 242 7.75 -17.85 20.90
CA PHE A 242 6.63 -18.25 21.76
C PHE A 242 6.48 -19.77 21.88
N ALA A 243 6.96 -20.55 20.91
CA ALA A 243 6.78 -22.02 20.87
C ALA A 243 7.49 -22.75 22.02
N THR A 244 8.45 -22.13 22.67
CA THR A 244 9.17 -22.69 23.83
C THR A 244 8.57 -22.30 25.18
N ARG A 245 7.58 -21.39 25.20
CA ARG A 245 6.98 -20.90 26.43
C ARG A 245 5.96 -21.89 26.98
N PRO A 246 5.96 -22.15 28.30
CA PRO A 246 5.04 -23.14 28.91
C PRO A 246 3.58 -22.89 28.64
N GLU A 247 3.14 -21.62 28.68
CA GLU A 247 1.73 -21.24 28.48
C GLU A 247 1.23 -21.58 27.08
N TRP A 248 2.08 -21.53 26.07
CA TRP A 248 1.74 -21.88 24.70
C TRP A 248 1.64 -23.38 24.47
N GLN A 249 2.11 -24.22 25.40
CA GLN A 249 2.00 -25.68 25.29
C GLN A 249 0.54 -26.16 25.44
N ALA A 250 -0.38 -25.30 25.91
CA ALA A 250 -1.81 -25.59 25.89
C ALA A 250 -2.37 -25.67 24.45
N VAL A 251 -1.72 -25.01 23.48
CA VAL A 251 -2.17 -24.95 22.09
C VAL A 251 -1.62 -26.14 21.30
N ARG A 252 -2.51 -26.97 20.71
CA ARG A 252 -2.15 -28.18 19.96
C ARG A 252 -1.18 -27.88 18.82
N ALA A 253 -1.45 -26.85 18.01
CA ALA A 253 -0.60 -26.46 16.88
C ALA A 253 0.84 -26.12 17.31
N VAL A 254 1.05 -25.62 18.55
CA VAL A 254 2.38 -25.36 19.11
C VAL A 254 3.09 -26.68 19.43
N ARG A 255 2.43 -27.62 20.14
CA ARG A 255 3.01 -28.93 20.45
C ARG A 255 3.39 -29.72 19.21
N GLU A 256 2.57 -29.63 18.16
CA GLU A 256 2.77 -30.30 16.88
C GLU A 256 3.68 -29.51 15.93
N ARG A 257 4.18 -28.35 16.35
CA ARG A 257 5.05 -27.47 15.56
C ARG A 257 4.45 -27.10 14.19
N ARG A 258 3.15 -26.89 14.13
CA ARG A 258 2.43 -26.51 12.91
C ARG A 258 2.50 -25.00 12.69
N PHE A 259 3.64 -24.55 12.21
CA PHE A 259 3.91 -23.14 11.94
C PHE A 259 4.06 -22.87 10.45
N LEU A 260 3.50 -21.76 10.01
CA LEU A 260 3.68 -21.20 8.67
C LEU A 260 4.33 -19.81 8.81
N HIS A 261 5.60 -19.73 8.43
CA HIS A 261 6.32 -18.46 8.41
C HIS A 261 6.17 -17.79 7.03
N VAL A 262 5.72 -16.54 7.03
CA VAL A 262 5.63 -15.69 5.83
C VAL A 262 6.44 -14.40 6.08
N THR A 263 7.56 -14.27 5.41
CA THR A 263 8.54 -13.19 5.65
C THR A 263 8.63 -12.17 4.53
N GLY A 264 8.00 -12.42 3.39
CA GLY A 264 8.00 -11.51 2.24
C GLY A 264 7.13 -10.29 2.47
N SER A 265 7.54 -9.14 1.94
CA SER A 265 6.76 -7.89 2.05
C SER A 265 5.39 -7.97 1.33
N GLU A 266 5.21 -8.93 0.40
CA GLU A 266 3.92 -9.24 -0.22
C GLU A 266 2.86 -9.78 0.75
N PHE A 267 3.25 -10.21 1.95
CA PHE A 267 2.34 -10.63 3.01
C PHE A 267 2.01 -9.51 3.99
N ASN A 268 2.72 -8.38 3.92
CA ASN A 268 2.59 -7.27 4.86
C ASN A 268 1.80 -6.08 4.29
N ARG A 269 1.49 -6.08 3.00
CA ARG A 269 0.78 -4.99 2.32
C ARG A 269 0.08 -5.44 1.05
N PRO A 270 -1.10 -4.86 0.71
CA PRO A 270 -1.71 -5.10 -0.59
C PRO A 270 -0.84 -4.52 -1.72
N SER A 271 -0.63 -5.33 -2.76
CA SER A 271 0.22 -4.95 -3.87
C SER A 271 -0.12 -5.77 -5.13
N PRO A 272 0.42 -5.43 -6.31
CA PRO A 272 0.30 -6.27 -7.51
C PRO A 272 0.82 -7.70 -7.32
N ARG A 273 1.64 -7.96 -6.29
CA ARG A 273 2.16 -9.30 -5.95
C ARG A 273 1.20 -10.15 -5.10
N SER A 274 0.11 -9.56 -4.57
CA SER A 274 -0.83 -10.28 -3.71
C SER A 274 -1.38 -11.59 -4.29
N PRO A 275 -1.68 -11.71 -5.61
CA PRO A 275 -2.07 -13.00 -6.19
C PRO A 275 -0.99 -14.08 -6.08
N SER A 276 0.29 -13.70 -6.12
CA SER A 276 1.40 -14.63 -5.89
C SER A 276 1.48 -15.06 -4.43
N ALA A 277 1.29 -14.14 -3.49
CA ALA A 277 1.23 -14.45 -2.06
C ALA A 277 0.09 -15.44 -1.75
N ILE A 278 -1.10 -15.26 -2.35
CA ILE A 278 -2.23 -16.20 -2.20
C ILE A 278 -1.84 -17.60 -2.68
N ARG A 279 -1.23 -17.75 -3.87
CA ARG A 279 -0.78 -19.06 -4.38
C ARG A 279 0.27 -19.72 -3.49
N GLN A 280 1.19 -18.94 -2.94
CA GLN A 280 2.18 -19.44 -1.98
C GLN A 280 1.50 -19.96 -0.71
N LEU A 281 0.55 -19.21 -0.15
CA LEU A 281 -0.22 -19.64 1.00
C LEU A 281 -1.05 -20.90 0.68
N GLU A 282 -1.73 -20.94 -0.46
CA GLU A 282 -2.51 -22.11 -0.89
C GLU A 282 -1.63 -23.38 -0.92
N SER A 283 -0.46 -23.32 -1.54
CA SER A 283 0.47 -24.44 -1.59
C SER A 283 0.87 -24.93 -0.19
N ARG A 284 1.21 -23.99 0.69
CA ARG A 284 1.61 -24.30 2.07
C ARG A 284 0.47 -24.85 2.92
N LEU A 285 -0.73 -24.28 2.79
CA LEU A 285 -1.91 -24.79 3.49
C LEU A 285 -2.26 -26.20 3.04
N ARG A 286 -2.10 -26.50 1.77
CA ARG A 286 -2.33 -27.83 1.20
C ARG A 286 -1.32 -28.87 1.74
N GLU A 287 -0.04 -28.51 1.81
CA GLU A 287 1.03 -29.37 2.38
C GLU A 287 0.77 -29.71 3.85
N LEU A 288 0.29 -28.75 4.64
CA LEU A 288 0.00 -28.94 6.06
C LEU A 288 -1.33 -29.63 6.35
N SER A 289 -2.20 -29.78 5.36
CA SER A 289 -3.52 -30.42 5.48
C SER A 289 -3.51 -31.90 5.09
N GLN A 290 -2.40 -32.38 4.58
CA GLN A 290 -2.14 -33.81 4.29
C GLN A 290 -1.51 -34.52 5.50
#